data_34cf094d2c549fa673ab17bdec771e3f
#
_entry.id   34cf094d2c549fa673ab17bdec771e3f
#
_cell.length_a   1.000
_cell.length_b   1.000
_cell.length_c   1.000
_cell.angle_alpha   90.00
_cell.angle_beta   90.00
_cell.angle_gamma   90.00
#
_symmetry.space_group_name_H-M   'P 1'
#
loop_
_entity.id
_entity.type
_entity.pdbx_description
1 polymer ?
#
loop_
_entity_poly.entity_id
_entity_poly.type
_entity_poly.pdbx_seq_one_letter_code
_entity_poly.pdbx_strand_id
1 'polypeptide(L)'
;MEIKHNAETMEWKNKIRSFADEYLIPWEIEAEMNNGIIPEKASKLMQDKAIELGLSKMDAPAEFGGLDLPMVQQVVIWEELGRVTNALCWCFPEAQSWMFDACKANEYQINHYLRSLMDGTLRECYAITEGESGSYETVATSAKKCPGGYLINGEKWFVTTANLADFFFLQAKIDGEDSLFFIDINSDGVSMVDNPQFSHTFPSHHPTYRFEDVFVADKDVIGDGNSGMDYSRSWFRHERLTIAARMLGAATRMIEEATEWASNRDIQGEKLIDKQAIQFYLADSVTELWASKLMVYEAAEAHDNDDDLKSLHAKCSMVKLYTTEMANRVADRCLQIWGGRGYRRDNAVERFFREVRVDRIWEGSSEIQRMVIARALKKRGLKGM
;
A
#
# COMPACT_ATOMS: atom_id res chain seq x y z
N MET A 1 -10.33 -21.70 -9.13
CA MET A 1 -10.28 -20.27 -8.77
C MET A 1 -9.03 -19.53 -9.26
N GLU A 2 -8.14 -20.21 -9.96
CA GLU A 2 -6.96 -19.55 -10.52
C GLU A 2 -7.34 -18.73 -11.74
N ILE A 3 -6.94 -17.47 -11.74
CA ILE A 3 -6.91 -16.63 -12.93
C ILE A 3 -5.81 -17.19 -13.86
N LYS A 4 -6.11 -17.38 -15.12
CA LYS A 4 -5.10 -17.86 -16.07
C LYS A 4 -4.16 -16.72 -16.41
N HIS A 5 -2.91 -16.88 -16.06
CA HIS A 5 -1.85 -15.95 -16.41
C HIS A 5 -0.97 -16.52 -17.53
N ASN A 6 -0.30 -15.63 -18.27
CA ASN A 6 0.75 -16.03 -19.19
C ASN A 6 2.00 -16.55 -18.44
N ALA A 7 2.95 -17.12 -19.17
CA ALA A 7 4.14 -17.74 -18.56
C ALA A 7 5.00 -16.74 -17.76
N GLU A 8 5.15 -15.52 -18.26
CA GLU A 8 5.93 -14.47 -17.61
C GLU A 8 5.29 -14.03 -16.28
N THR A 9 3.99 -13.79 -16.27
CA THR A 9 3.24 -13.46 -15.05
C THR A 9 3.31 -14.59 -14.02
N MET A 10 3.25 -15.86 -14.46
CA MET A 10 3.43 -17.01 -13.59
C MET A 10 4.87 -17.10 -13.03
N GLU A 11 5.87 -16.70 -13.80
CA GLU A 11 7.25 -16.61 -13.31
C GLU A 11 7.38 -15.59 -12.17
N TRP A 12 6.79 -14.39 -12.31
CA TRP A 12 6.71 -13.40 -11.25
C TRP A 12 6.03 -13.96 -10.01
N LYS A 13 4.86 -14.59 -10.17
CA LYS A 13 4.14 -15.22 -9.06
C LYS A 13 5.04 -16.16 -8.26
N ASN A 14 5.74 -17.05 -8.95
CA ASN A 14 6.60 -18.05 -8.29
C ASN A 14 7.82 -17.42 -7.61
N LYS A 15 8.47 -16.45 -8.26
CA LYS A 15 9.61 -15.71 -7.69
C LYS A 15 9.22 -15.00 -6.39
N ILE A 16 8.09 -14.30 -6.41
CA ILE A 16 7.66 -13.53 -5.23
C ILE A 16 7.14 -14.44 -4.13
N ARG A 17 6.49 -15.56 -4.45
CA ARG A 17 6.13 -16.59 -3.47
C ARG A 17 7.39 -17.10 -2.77
N SER A 18 8.42 -17.51 -3.52
CA SER A 18 9.67 -17.98 -2.94
C SER A 18 10.36 -16.90 -2.09
N PHE A 19 10.36 -15.66 -2.53
CA PHE A 19 10.89 -14.54 -1.76
C PHE A 19 10.14 -14.35 -0.44
N ALA A 20 8.81 -14.37 -0.45
CA ALA A 20 8.00 -14.23 0.75
C ALA A 20 8.23 -15.39 1.73
N ASP A 21 8.22 -16.62 1.24
CA ASP A 21 8.37 -17.84 2.05
C ASP A 21 9.80 -17.96 2.66
N GLU A 22 10.84 -17.55 1.93
CA GLU A 22 12.22 -17.70 2.37
C GLU A 22 12.72 -16.53 3.21
N TYR A 23 12.35 -15.30 2.86
CA TYR A 23 12.95 -14.10 3.46
C TYR A 23 12.02 -13.28 4.35
N LEU A 24 10.69 -13.34 4.17
CA LEU A 24 9.76 -12.49 4.93
C LEU A 24 9.01 -13.24 6.02
N ILE A 25 8.29 -14.30 5.67
CA ILE A 25 7.43 -15.07 6.58
C ILE A 25 8.18 -15.60 7.81
N PRO A 26 9.45 -16.07 7.72
CA PRO A 26 10.18 -16.55 8.90
C PRO A 26 10.36 -15.51 10.02
N TRP A 27 10.24 -14.23 9.71
CA TRP A 27 10.44 -13.13 10.65
C TRP A 27 9.15 -12.57 11.24
N GLU A 28 7.98 -13.00 10.78
CA GLU A 28 6.69 -12.47 11.22
C GLU A 28 6.48 -12.56 12.75
N ILE A 29 6.78 -13.71 13.34
CA ILE A 29 6.58 -13.91 14.79
C ILE A 29 7.56 -13.06 15.59
N GLU A 30 8.81 -12.93 15.16
CA GLU A 30 9.80 -12.09 15.82
C GLU A 30 9.40 -10.61 15.73
N ALA A 31 9.01 -10.12 14.55
CA ALA A 31 8.49 -8.77 14.37
C ALA A 31 7.28 -8.51 15.27
N GLU A 32 6.32 -9.42 15.31
CA GLU A 32 5.12 -9.29 16.13
C GLU A 32 5.44 -9.21 17.62
N MET A 33 6.29 -10.10 18.12
CA MET A 33 6.62 -10.19 19.56
C MET A 33 7.59 -9.11 20.04
N ASN A 34 8.25 -8.43 19.10
CA ASN A 34 9.25 -7.41 19.39
C ASN A 34 8.82 -6.01 18.85
N ASN A 35 7.51 -5.72 18.84
CA ASN A 35 6.95 -4.43 18.45
C ASN A 35 7.42 -3.91 17.08
N GLY A 36 7.49 -4.79 16.08
CA GLY A 36 7.93 -4.47 14.73
C GLY A 36 9.46 -4.51 14.55
N ILE A 37 10.23 -4.66 15.62
CA ILE A 37 11.69 -4.65 15.53
C ILE A 37 12.18 -6.03 15.09
N ILE A 38 12.91 -6.05 13.99
CA ILE A 38 13.65 -7.22 13.49
C ILE A 38 15.16 -6.90 13.48
N PRO A 39 16.04 -7.92 13.54
CA PRO A 39 17.47 -7.68 13.47
C PRO A 39 17.86 -6.90 12.20
N GLU A 40 18.70 -5.89 12.32
CA GLU A 40 19.16 -5.05 11.22
C GLU A 40 19.67 -5.86 10.02
N LYS A 41 20.45 -6.93 10.31
CA LYS A 41 20.95 -7.85 9.28
C LYS A 41 19.82 -8.53 8.50
N ALA A 42 18.71 -8.86 9.15
CA ALA A 42 17.56 -9.48 8.50
C ALA A 42 16.79 -8.44 7.67
N SER A 43 16.56 -7.24 8.22
CA SER A 43 15.93 -6.13 7.50
C SER A 43 16.71 -5.77 6.23
N LYS A 44 18.05 -5.65 6.35
CA LYS A 44 18.90 -5.40 5.20
C LYS A 44 18.85 -6.51 4.16
N LEU A 45 18.88 -7.79 4.59
CA LEU A 45 18.79 -8.93 3.67
C LEU A 45 17.46 -8.93 2.90
N MET A 46 16.33 -8.66 3.57
CA MET A 46 15.03 -8.52 2.93
C MET A 46 15.05 -7.44 1.85
N GLN A 47 15.57 -6.26 2.18
CA GLN A 47 15.69 -5.13 1.25
C GLN A 47 16.60 -5.48 0.07
N ASP A 48 17.81 -6.01 0.32
CA ASP A 48 18.77 -6.35 -0.73
C ASP A 48 18.16 -7.37 -1.72
N LYS A 49 17.42 -8.37 -1.21
CA LYS A 49 16.74 -9.37 -2.04
C LYS A 49 15.56 -8.78 -2.83
N ALA A 50 14.79 -7.88 -2.26
CA ALA A 50 13.74 -7.16 -2.96
C ALA A 50 14.30 -6.29 -4.11
N ILE A 51 15.41 -5.58 -3.86
CA ILE A 51 16.11 -4.79 -4.88
C ILE A 51 16.70 -5.68 -5.99
N GLU A 52 17.32 -6.80 -5.62
CA GLU A 52 17.84 -7.79 -6.58
C GLU A 52 16.74 -8.33 -7.51
N LEU A 53 15.54 -8.55 -6.98
CA LEU A 53 14.36 -8.93 -7.76
C LEU A 53 13.80 -7.78 -8.62
N GLY A 54 14.19 -6.55 -8.38
CA GLY A 54 13.71 -5.37 -9.10
C GLY A 54 12.40 -4.79 -8.57
N LEU A 55 11.99 -5.14 -7.34
CA LEU A 55 10.71 -4.68 -6.79
C LEU A 55 10.65 -3.17 -6.60
N SER A 56 11.76 -2.52 -6.26
CA SER A 56 11.85 -1.07 -6.11
C SER A 56 11.62 -0.28 -7.41
N LYS A 57 11.71 -0.94 -8.56
CA LYS A 57 11.61 -0.32 -9.88
C LYS A 57 10.63 -1.04 -10.80
N MET A 58 9.69 -1.82 -10.24
CA MET A 58 8.75 -2.60 -11.04
C MET A 58 7.81 -1.73 -11.88
N ASP A 59 7.40 -0.57 -11.36
CA ASP A 59 6.51 0.41 -12.03
C ASP A 59 7.29 1.55 -12.71
N ALA A 60 8.58 1.69 -12.45
CA ALA A 60 9.39 2.75 -13.05
C ALA A 60 9.54 2.52 -14.57
N PRO A 61 9.46 3.61 -15.40
CA PRO A 61 9.53 3.47 -16.87
C PRO A 61 10.88 2.92 -17.34
N ALA A 62 10.86 2.10 -18.40
CA ALA A 62 12.04 1.45 -18.96
C ALA A 62 13.11 2.45 -19.43
N GLU A 63 12.73 3.62 -19.95
CA GLU A 63 13.64 4.69 -20.37
C GLU A 63 14.53 5.24 -19.24
N PHE A 64 14.09 5.13 -17.98
CA PHE A 64 14.85 5.50 -16.79
C PHE A 64 15.57 4.32 -16.12
N GLY A 65 15.45 3.11 -16.68
CA GLY A 65 16.07 1.88 -16.17
C GLY A 65 15.16 1.07 -15.24
N GLY A 66 13.86 1.36 -15.25
CA GLY A 66 12.81 0.60 -14.59
C GLY A 66 12.46 -0.71 -15.31
N LEU A 67 11.59 -1.50 -14.71
CA LEU A 67 11.07 -2.73 -15.32
C LEU A 67 9.81 -2.49 -16.16
N ASP A 68 9.10 -1.38 -15.92
CA ASP A 68 7.90 -0.99 -16.65
C ASP A 68 6.86 -2.13 -16.74
N LEU A 69 6.64 -2.80 -15.61
CA LEU A 69 5.78 -3.98 -15.57
C LEU A 69 4.31 -3.59 -15.77
N PRO A 70 3.57 -4.33 -16.62
CA PRO A 70 2.12 -4.16 -16.71
C PRO A 70 1.45 -4.30 -15.33
N MET A 71 0.37 -3.56 -15.10
CA MET A 71 -0.36 -3.56 -13.83
C MET A 71 -0.86 -4.96 -13.43
N VAL A 72 -1.22 -5.81 -14.39
CA VAL A 72 -1.56 -7.22 -14.11
C VAL A 72 -0.40 -7.96 -13.45
N GLN A 73 0.84 -7.73 -13.87
CA GLN A 73 2.01 -8.35 -13.24
C GLN A 73 2.29 -7.75 -11.86
N GLN A 74 2.13 -6.44 -11.70
CA GLN A 74 2.25 -5.77 -10.40
C GLN A 74 1.20 -6.28 -9.41
N VAL A 75 -0.05 -6.48 -9.84
CA VAL A 75 -1.12 -7.08 -9.01
C VAL A 75 -0.75 -8.49 -8.55
N VAL A 76 -0.17 -9.32 -9.41
CA VAL A 76 0.31 -10.66 -9.03
C VAL A 76 1.41 -10.58 -7.98
N ILE A 77 2.36 -9.67 -8.15
CA ILE A 77 3.45 -9.42 -7.18
C ILE A 77 2.85 -9.02 -5.83
N TRP A 78 1.97 -8.02 -5.81
CA TRP A 78 1.35 -7.55 -4.57
C TRP A 78 0.36 -8.54 -3.94
N GLU A 79 -0.28 -9.43 -4.74
CA GLU A 79 -1.07 -10.53 -4.20
C GLU A 79 -0.18 -11.51 -3.42
N GLU A 80 1.00 -11.88 -3.94
CA GLU A 80 1.91 -12.77 -3.24
C GLU A 80 2.54 -12.10 -2.00
N LEU A 81 2.95 -10.84 -2.10
CA LEU A 81 3.44 -10.05 -0.97
C LEU A 81 2.38 -9.84 0.10
N GLY A 82 1.10 -9.73 -0.28
CA GLY A 82 -0.03 -9.61 0.63
C GLY A 82 -0.27 -10.83 1.53
N ARG A 83 0.39 -11.94 1.28
CA ARG A 83 0.38 -13.13 2.15
C ARG A 83 1.23 -12.96 3.41
N VAL A 84 2.03 -11.90 3.49
CA VAL A 84 2.97 -11.62 4.59
C VAL A 84 2.33 -10.67 5.61
N THR A 85 2.40 -11.03 6.90
CA THR A 85 1.92 -10.18 8.00
C THR A 85 2.97 -9.15 8.44
N ASN A 86 2.59 -8.27 9.39
CA ASN A 86 3.44 -7.24 9.98
C ASN A 86 4.01 -6.24 8.95
N ALA A 87 3.37 -6.14 7.79
CA ALA A 87 3.84 -5.32 6.67
C ALA A 87 5.33 -5.50 6.33
N LEU A 88 5.90 -6.71 6.58
CA LEU A 88 7.28 -7.01 6.20
C LEU A 88 7.49 -6.95 4.68
N CYS A 89 6.41 -7.02 3.90
CA CYS A 89 6.43 -6.78 2.46
C CYS A 89 6.82 -5.34 2.07
N TRP A 90 6.79 -4.38 2.99
CA TRP A 90 7.25 -3.00 2.77
C TRP A 90 8.74 -2.82 3.04
N CYS A 91 9.55 -3.84 2.82
CA CYS A 91 10.99 -3.83 3.10
C CYS A 91 11.83 -3.07 2.05
N PHE A 92 11.25 -2.55 0.99
CA PHE A 92 11.92 -1.84 -0.10
C PHE A 92 11.25 -0.49 -0.41
N PRO A 93 11.99 0.52 -0.91
CA PRO A 93 11.41 1.73 -1.49
C PRO A 93 10.81 1.44 -2.86
N GLU A 94 9.89 2.30 -3.33
CA GLU A 94 9.20 2.09 -4.61
C GLU A 94 9.24 3.34 -5.48
N ALA A 95 9.89 3.24 -6.64
CA ALA A 95 9.87 4.28 -7.67
C ALA A 95 8.70 4.02 -8.63
N GLN A 96 7.67 4.85 -8.55
CA GLN A 96 6.44 4.71 -9.34
C GLN A 96 6.44 5.59 -10.59
N SER A 97 5.78 5.17 -11.65
CA SER A 97 5.72 5.83 -12.96
C SER A 97 5.27 7.30 -12.89
N TRP A 98 4.27 7.60 -12.05
CA TRP A 98 3.79 8.97 -11.87
C TRP A 98 4.86 9.95 -11.34
N MET A 99 5.84 9.46 -10.57
CA MET A 99 6.95 10.27 -10.06
C MET A 99 7.83 10.75 -11.21
N PHE A 100 8.10 9.85 -12.18
CA PHE A 100 8.89 10.20 -13.37
C PHE A 100 8.14 11.18 -14.26
N ASP A 101 6.83 11.01 -14.44
CA ASP A 101 6.00 11.98 -15.15
C ASP A 101 6.02 13.37 -14.50
N ALA A 102 5.95 13.42 -13.17
CA ALA A 102 6.02 14.65 -12.41
C ALA A 102 7.40 15.32 -12.49
N CYS A 103 8.47 14.53 -12.52
CA CYS A 103 9.85 15.01 -12.48
C CYS A 103 10.54 15.10 -13.85
N LYS A 104 9.88 14.72 -14.96
CA LYS A 104 10.48 14.58 -16.30
C LYS A 104 11.24 15.79 -16.81
N ALA A 105 10.90 17.00 -16.39
CA ALA A 105 11.58 18.22 -16.75
C ALA A 105 12.77 18.58 -15.84
N ASN A 106 13.05 17.77 -14.81
CA ASN A 106 14.05 18.04 -13.79
C ASN A 106 15.00 16.86 -13.61
N GLU A 107 16.08 16.86 -14.37
CA GLU A 107 17.10 15.80 -14.33
C GLU A 107 17.72 15.61 -12.94
N TYR A 108 17.85 16.70 -12.16
CA TYR A 108 18.33 16.61 -10.78
C TYR A 108 17.40 15.75 -9.92
N GLN A 109 16.07 15.97 -9.99
CA GLN A 109 15.10 15.21 -9.22
C GLN A 109 15.12 13.71 -9.61
N ILE A 110 15.17 13.42 -10.90
CA ILE A 110 15.28 12.05 -11.41
C ILE A 110 16.55 11.38 -10.88
N ASN A 111 17.71 12.03 -10.99
CA ASN A 111 18.96 11.41 -10.61
C ASN A 111 19.16 11.32 -9.10
N HIS A 112 18.75 12.34 -8.35
CA HIS A 112 18.95 12.41 -6.89
C HIS A 112 17.93 11.59 -6.11
N TYR A 113 16.65 11.70 -6.46
CA TYR A 113 15.58 11.01 -5.72
C TYR A 113 15.16 9.69 -6.39
N LEU A 114 14.70 9.73 -7.65
CA LEU A 114 14.02 8.59 -8.23
C LEU A 114 14.95 7.42 -8.55
N ARG A 115 16.17 7.68 -9.07
CA ARG A 115 17.16 6.62 -9.26
C ARG A 115 17.62 6.02 -7.93
N SER A 116 17.75 6.85 -6.89
CA SER A 116 18.10 6.38 -5.55
C SER A 116 17.01 5.52 -4.91
N LEU A 117 15.72 5.75 -5.22
CA LEU A 117 14.64 4.83 -4.87
C LEU A 117 14.79 3.48 -5.61
N MET A 118 15.03 3.52 -6.92
CA MET A 118 15.21 2.28 -7.71
C MET A 118 16.38 1.43 -7.21
N ASP A 119 17.48 2.08 -6.78
CA ASP A 119 18.67 1.40 -6.27
C ASP A 119 18.57 1.05 -4.78
N GLY A 120 17.53 1.51 -4.08
CA GLY A 120 17.33 1.29 -2.65
C GLY A 120 18.30 2.05 -1.75
N THR A 121 18.96 3.10 -2.25
CA THR A 121 19.89 3.96 -1.49
C THR A 121 19.18 5.06 -0.72
N LEU A 122 17.99 5.47 -1.16
CA LEU A 122 17.09 6.36 -0.46
C LEU A 122 15.71 5.71 -0.32
N ARG A 123 14.95 6.16 0.67
CA ARG A 123 13.58 5.74 0.93
C ARG A 123 12.67 6.94 1.10
N GLU A 124 11.50 6.86 0.50
CA GLU A 124 10.46 7.87 0.54
C GLU A 124 9.45 7.66 1.68
N CYS A 125 8.77 8.75 2.04
CA CYS A 125 7.48 8.70 2.73
C CYS A 125 6.56 9.81 2.21
N TYR A 126 5.24 9.61 2.35
CA TYR A 126 4.24 10.54 1.87
C TYR A 126 3.63 11.35 3.02
N ALA A 127 3.71 12.67 2.94
CA ALA A 127 3.24 13.61 3.94
C ALA A 127 2.08 14.45 3.37
N ILE A 128 0.85 13.91 3.42
CA ILE A 128 -0.35 14.49 2.82
C ILE A 128 -1.39 14.83 3.88
N THR A 129 -1.80 13.87 4.71
CA THR A 129 -2.88 13.99 5.69
C THR A 129 -2.57 14.98 6.79
N GLU A 130 -3.57 15.76 7.22
CA GLU A 130 -3.47 16.71 8.33
C GLU A 130 -4.52 16.42 9.40
N GLY A 131 -4.22 16.77 10.66
CA GLY A 131 -5.04 16.40 11.82
C GLY A 131 -6.45 16.96 11.81
N GLU A 132 -6.63 18.16 11.33
CA GLU A 132 -7.93 18.84 11.37
C GLU A 132 -8.81 18.56 10.17
N SER A 133 -8.27 18.09 9.03
CA SER A 133 -9.06 17.98 7.82
C SER A 133 -9.46 16.56 7.47
N GLY A 134 -8.67 15.55 7.80
CA GLY A 134 -8.91 14.15 7.42
C GLY A 134 -9.08 13.92 5.90
N SER A 135 -8.89 14.98 5.09
CA SER A 135 -9.12 14.99 3.64
C SER A 135 -7.93 15.62 2.93
N TYR A 136 -7.43 14.95 1.91
CA TYR A 136 -6.39 15.48 1.01
C TYR A 136 -6.85 16.71 0.21
N GLU A 137 -8.16 17.01 0.15
CA GLU A 137 -8.71 18.17 -0.55
C GLU A 137 -8.62 19.48 0.28
N THR A 138 -8.33 19.39 1.59
CA THR A 138 -8.32 20.53 2.52
C THR A 138 -6.98 20.67 3.24
N VAL A 139 -5.89 20.78 2.47
CA VAL A 139 -4.55 20.99 3.00
C VAL A 139 -4.39 22.40 3.55
N ALA A 140 -3.93 22.53 4.79
CA ALA A 140 -3.59 23.78 5.44
C ALA A 140 -2.10 24.10 5.43
N THR A 141 -1.23 23.09 5.27
CA THR A 141 0.21 23.27 5.11
C THR A 141 0.50 24.23 3.96
N SER A 142 1.27 25.28 4.24
CA SER A 142 1.55 26.37 3.30
C SER A 142 3.00 26.37 2.84
N ALA A 143 3.22 26.81 1.60
CA ALA A 143 4.52 27.06 1.00
C ALA A 143 4.59 28.54 0.59
N LYS A 144 5.31 29.37 1.35
CA LYS A 144 5.45 30.79 1.08
C LYS A 144 6.74 31.06 0.30
N LYS A 145 6.62 31.72 -0.86
CA LYS A 145 7.78 32.09 -1.70
C LYS A 145 8.77 32.95 -0.94
N CYS A 146 10.05 32.61 -1.06
CA CYS A 146 11.19 33.38 -0.56
C CYS A 146 12.35 33.36 -1.59
N PRO A 147 13.44 34.13 -1.40
CA PRO A 147 14.57 34.08 -2.33
C PRO A 147 15.17 32.67 -2.47
N GLY A 148 15.12 32.12 -3.70
CA GLY A 148 15.70 30.81 -4.05
C GLY A 148 14.83 29.60 -3.70
N GLY A 149 13.58 29.80 -3.19
CA GLY A 149 12.73 28.68 -2.83
C GLY A 149 11.46 29.07 -2.10
N TYR A 150 11.08 28.23 -1.15
CA TYR A 150 9.86 28.37 -0.34
C TYR A 150 10.15 28.07 1.13
N LEU A 151 9.39 28.68 2.02
CA LEU A 151 9.29 28.34 3.44
C LEU A 151 8.02 27.54 3.65
N ILE A 152 8.17 26.31 4.16
CA ILE A 152 7.06 25.39 4.43
C ILE A 152 6.69 25.46 5.90
N ASN A 153 5.38 25.62 6.17
CA ASN A 153 4.81 25.60 7.51
C ASN A 153 3.55 24.76 7.57
N GLY A 154 3.47 23.87 8.55
CA GLY A 154 2.30 23.01 8.75
C GLY A 154 2.60 21.77 9.56
N GLU A 155 1.63 20.85 9.60
CA GLU A 155 1.74 19.57 10.32
C GLU A 155 1.12 18.44 9.49
N LYS A 156 1.79 17.29 9.44
CA LYS A 156 1.34 16.12 8.69
C LYS A 156 1.21 14.91 9.59
N TRP A 157 0.07 14.24 9.50
CA TRP A 157 -0.30 13.10 10.31
C TRP A 157 -0.23 11.80 9.52
N PHE A 158 0.03 10.70 10.23
CA PHE A 158 0.08 9.35 9.67
C PHE A 158 1.07 9.21 8.51
N VAL A 159 2.28 9.79 8.68
CA VAL A 159 3.33 9.73 7.66
C VAL A 159 3.96 8.33 7.67
N THR A 160 3.39 7.44 6.90
CA THR A 160 3.78 6.03 6.85
C THR A 160 5.24 5.88 6.44
N THR A 161 5.98 5.00 7.13
CA THR A 161 7.39 4.67 6.90
C THR A 161 8.38 5.80 7.25
N ALA A 162 7.92 6.96 7.74
CA ALA A 162 8.81 8.10 8.00
C ALA A 162 9.93 7.80 9.02
N ASN A 163 9.79 6.80 9.88
CA ASN A 163 10.87 6.35 10.76
C ASN A 163 12.02 5.64 10.02
N LEU A 164 11.84 5.28 8.75
CA LEU A 164 12.81 4.60 7.90
C LEU A 164 13.14 5.40 6.64
N ALA A 165 12.47 6.54 6.41
CA ALA A 165 12.57 7.35 5.22
C ALA A 165 13.74 8.35 5.29
N ASP A 166 14.24 8.73 4.12
CA ASP A 166 15.26 9.76 3.94
C ASP A 166 14.64 11.11 3.53
N PHE A 167 13.47 11.08 2.86
CA PHE A 167 12.79 12.28 2.40
C PHE A 167 11.27 12.12 2.33
N PHE A 168 10.58 13.26 2.35
CA PHE A 168 9.14 13.35 2.15
C PHE A 168 8.77 13.71 0.71
N PHE A 169 7.73 13.07 0.18
CA PHE A 169 6.82 13.70 -0.77
C PHE A 169 5.78 14.49 0.04
N LEU A 170 5.96 15.79 0.15
CA LEU A 170 5.08 16.63 0.97
C LEU A 170 4.11 17.42 0.12
N GLN A 171 2.82 17.36 0.46
CA GLN A 171 1.78 18.22 -0.14
C GLN A 171 1.61 19.51 0.68
N ALA A 172 1.74 20.66 0.02
CA ALA A 172 1.49 21.99 0.60
C ALA A 172 0.86 22.91 -0.45
N LYS A 173 0.36 24.07 -0.03
CA LYS A 173 -0.25 25.06 -0.93
C LYS A 173 0.71 26.19 -1.26
N ILE A 174 0.93 26.42 -2.56
CA ILE A 174 1.50 27.66 -3.10
C ILE A 174 0.34 28.53 -3.58
N ASP A 175 0.16 29.71 -2.99
CA ASP A 175 -0.89 30.68 -3.35
C ASP A 175 -2.30 30.07 -3.45
N GLY A 176 -2.58 29.05 -2.65
CA GLY A 176 -3.88 28.35 -2.60
C GLY A 176 -3.98 27.10 -3.48
N GLU A 177 -3.02 26.85 -4.36
CA GLU A 177 -2.97 25.67 -5.24
C GLU A 177 -2.13 24.55 -4.62
N ASP A 178 -2.57 23.30 -4.80
CA ASP A 178 -1.88 22.13 -4.27
C ASP A 178 -0.59 21.83 -5.04
N SER A 179 0.51 21.73 -4.31
CA SER A 179 1.86 21.50 -4.83
C SER A 179 2.52 20.37 -4.06
N LEU A 180 3.47 19.67 -4.69
CA LEU A 180 4.30 18.65 -4.07
C LEU A 180 5.75 19.11 -3.97
N PHE A 181 6.44 18.65 -2.92
CA PHE A 181 7.82 19.02 -2.62
C PHE A 181 8.61 17.79 -2.18
N PHE A 182 9.87 17.73 -2.59
CA PHE A 182 10.87 16.89 -1.93
C PHE A 182 11.44 17.63 -0.73
N ILE A 183 11.46 17.01 0.44
CA ILE A 183 12.05 17.57 1.66
C ILE A 183 12.84 16.47 2.36
N ASP A 184 14.14 16.71 2.61
CA ASP A 184 14.96 15.81 3.41
C ASP A 184 14.39 15.71 4.83
N ILE A 185 14.34 14.49 5.39
CA ILE A 185 13.72 14.26 6.71
C ILE A 185 14.50 14.95 7.84
N ASN A 186 15.78 15.24 7.62
CA ASN A 186 16.67 15.92 8.56
C ASN A 186 16.79 17.43 8.30
N SER A 187 15.95 18.02 7.42
CA SER A 187 15.97 19.47 7.18
C SER A 187 15.72 20.27 8.45
N ASP A 188 16.40 21.41 8.57
CA ASP A 188 16.14 22.36 9.66
C ASP A 188 14.65 22.77 9.67
N GLY A 189 14.04 22.76 10.84
CA GLY A 189 12.61 23.05 11.02
C GLY A 189 11.67 21.82 10.85
N VAL A 190 12.19 20.65 10.48
CA VAL A 190 11.44 19.39 10.48
C VAL A 190 11.55 18.73 11.84
N SER A 191 10.43 18.35 12.45
CA SER A 191 10.42 17.64 13.74
C SER A 191 9.30 16.59 13.79
N MET A 192 9.62 15.41 14.32
CA MET A 192 8.63 14.40 14.69
C MET A 192 8.01 14.81 16.03
N VAL A 193 6.70 15.08 16.05
CA VAL A 193 5.99 15.55 17.24
C VAL A 193 5.23 14.46 17.99
N ASP A 194 4.88 13.39 17.30
CA ASP A 194 4.24 12.20 17.88
C ASP A 194 4.56 10.94 17.07
N ASN A 195 4.63 9.79 17.75
CA ASN A 195 4.79 8.48 17.14
C ASN A 195 3.85 7.47 17.84
N PRO A 196 2.54 7.52 17.53
CA PRO A 196 1.54 6.74 18.24
C PRO A 196 1.65 5.24 17.96
N GLN A 197 1.20 4.44 18.90
CA GLN A 197 1.05 2.99 18.74
C GLN A 197 -0.30 2.67 18.11
N PHE A 198 -0.31 1.75 17.17
CA PHE A 198 -1.52 1.32 16.44
C PHE A 198 -1.93 -0.12 16.83
N SER A 199 -3.06 -0.59 16.31
CA SER A 199 -3.55 -1.96 16.52
C SER A 199 -2.66 -3.02 15.85
N HIS A 200 -1.98 -2.66 14.77
CA HIS A 200 -0.97 -3.49 14.11
C HIS A 200 0.42 -3.29 14.70
N THR A 201 1.31 -4.21 14.38
CA THR A 201 2.72 -4.19 14.82
C THR A 201 3.61 -4.19 13.58
N PHE A 202 3.87 -3.00 13.02
CA PHE A 202 4.68 -2.84 11.80
C PHE A 202 6.06 -2.25 12.12
N PRO A 203 7.12 -2.67 11.40
CA PRO A 203 8.40 -1.95 11.41
C PRO A 203 8.28 -0.52 10.91
N SER A 204 7.36 -0.29 9.96
CA SER A 204 7.01 1.02 9.42
C SER A 204 6.03 1.72 10.35
N HIS A 205 6.46 2.82 10.96
CA HIS A 205 5.62 3.64 11.83
C HIS A 205 4.83 4.67 11.02
N HIS A 206 3.85 5.31 11.69
CA HIS A 206 3.01 6.35 11.10
C HIS A 206 3.02 7.62 11.97
N PRO A 207 4.20 8.26 12.16
CA PRO A 207 4.35 9.42 13.03
C PRO A 207 3.66 10.66 12.47
N THR A 208 3.55 11.67 13.36
CA THR A 208 3.16 13.04 13.02
C THR A 208 4.42 13.90 12.93
N TYR A 209 4.52 14.67 11.86
CA TYR A 209 5.63 15.61 11.62
C TYR A 209 5.13 17.04 11.55
N ARG A 210 5.91 17.95 12.15
CA ARG A 210 5.74 19.40 12.07
C ARG A 210 6.85 20.01 11.22
N PHE A 211 6.47 21.03 10.45
CA PHE A 211 7.32 21.81 9.57
C PHE A 211 7.21 23.28 10.00
N GLU A 212 8.33 23.86 10.44
CA GLU A 212 8.42 25.23 10.95
C GLU A 212 9.50 25.98 10.17
N ASP A 213 9.06 26.87 9.25
CA ASP A 213 9.94 27.64 8.34
C ASP A 213 10.96 26.77 7.61
N VAL A 214 10.58 25.57 7.20
CA VAL A 214 11.45 24.64 6.46
C VAL A 214 11.75 25.22 5.08
N PHE A 215 13.01 25.52 4.80
CA PHE A 215 13.43 26.02 3.51
C PHE A 215 13.51 24.87 2.49
N VAL A 216 12.80 25.02 1.37
CA VAL A 216 12.83 24.11 0.22
C VAL A 216 13.24 24.90 -1.02
N ALA A 217 14.31 24.48 -1.69
CA ALA A 217 14.81 25.15 -2.88
C ALA A 217 13.86 24.98 -4.08
N ASP A 218 13.87 25.93 -5.00
CA ASP A 218 13.05 25.88 -6.24
C ASP A 218 13.23 24.58 -7.03
N LYS A 219 14.43 23.99 -7.01
CA LYS A 219 14.74 22.73 -7.70
C LYS A 219 14.05 21.49 -7.10
N ASP A 220 13.56 21.58 -5.85
CA ASP A 220 12.90 20.50 -5.11
C ASP A 220 11.37 20.61 -5.14
N VAL A 221 10.81 21.59 -5.86
CA VAL A 221 9.39 21.67 -6.19
C VAL A 221 9.11 20.64 -7.28
N ILE A 222 8.11 19.77 -7.06
CA ILE A 222 7.76 18.68 -7.99
C ILE A 222 6.82 19.20 -9.07
N GLY A 223 7.15 18.95 -10.32
CA GLY A 223 6.36 19.40 -11.47
C GLY A 223 6.42 20.92 -11.67
N ASP A 224 5.28 21.49 -12.04
CA ASP A 224 5.12 22.93 -12.33
C ASP A 224 4.70 23.76 -11.10
N GLY A 225 4.57 23.12 -9.93
CA GLY A 225 4.11 23.74 -8.70
C GLY A 225 2.59 23.94 -8.60
N ASN A 226 1.80 23.50 -9.58
CA ASN A 226 0.34 23.65 -9.60
C ASN A 226 -0.41 22.32 -9.85
N SER A 227 0.30 21.27 -10.21
CA SER A 227 -0.27 19.96 -10.60
C SER A 227 -0.24 18.91 -9.48
N GLY A 228 0.03 19.32 -8.24
CA GLY A 228 0.18 18.40 -7.10
C GLY A 228 -1.02 17.46 -6.90
N MET A 229 -2.23 17.97 -7.11
CA MET A 229 -3.46 17.17 -6.99
C MET A 229 -3.59 16.10 -8.09
N ASP A 230 -3.14 16.35 -9.31
CA ASP A 230 -3.23 15.39 -10.41
C ASP A 230 -2.22 14.24 -10.22
N TYR A 231 -1.01 14.54 -9.73
CA TYR A 231 -0.03 13.54 -9.34
C TYR A 231 -0.53 12.69 -8.16
N SER A 232 -1.11 13.31 -7.14
CA SER A 232 -1.73 12.60 -6.02
C SER A 232 -2.86 11.66 -6.48
N ARG A 233 -3.66 12.05 -7.49
CA ARG A 233 -4.71 11.19 -8.05
C ARG A 233 -4.13 9.99 -8.81
N SER A 234 -2.99 10.14 -9.49
CA SER A 234 -2.28 9.03 -10.13
C SER A 234 -1.78 8.04 -9.09
N TRP A 235 -1.10 8.55 -8.07
CA TRP A 235 -0.69 7.77 -6.91
C TRP A 235 -1.86 7.01 -6.27
N PHE A 236 -2.99 7.65 -5.98
CA PHE A 236 -4.16 7.00 -5.39
C PHE A 236 -4.74 5.87 -6.26
N ARG A 237 -4.67 5.94 -7.60
CA ARG A 237 -5.12 4.83 -8.44
C ARG A 237 -4.23 3.61 -8.27
N HIS A 238 -2.92 3.82 -8.29
CA HIS A 238 -1.92 2.78 -8.07
C HIS A 238 -2.11 2.15 -6.69
N GLU A 239 -2.11 2.93 -5.62
CA GLU A 239 -2.27 2.45 -4.24
C GLU A 239 -3.56 1.66 -4.01
N ARG A 240 -4.67 2.08 -4.59
CA ARG A 240 -5.95 1.34 -4.47
C ARG A 240 -5.89 -0.04 -5.08
N LEU A 241 -5.21 -0.21 -6.21
CA LEU A 241 -5.00 -1.52 -6.85
C LEU A 241 -4.03 -2.39 -6.04
N THR A 242 -2.92 -1.84 -5.57
CA THR A 242 -1.94 -2.59 -4.76
C THR A 242 -2.52 -3.01 -3.42
N ILE A 243 -3.28 -2.15 -2.73
CA ILE A 243 -4.03 -2.54 -1.52
C ILE A 243 -5.01 -3.65 -1.83
N ALA A 244 -5.78 -3.53 -2.92
CA ALA A 244 -6.73 -4.57 -3.31
C ALA A 244 -6.04 -5.91 -3.56
N ALA A 245 -4.90 -5.91 -4.25
CA ALA A 245 -4.09 -7.11 -4.49
C ALA A 245 -3.55 -7.71 -3.18
N ARG A 246 -3.03 -6.90 -2.27
CA ARG A 246 -2.58 -7.36 -0.95
C ARG A 246 -3.71 -8.03 -0.16
N MET A 247 -4.93 -7.49 -0.23
CA MET A 247 -6.09 -8.09 0.43
C MET A 247 -6.48 -9.45 -0.15
N LEU A 248 -6.25 -9.68 -1.46
CA LEU A 248 -6.40 -11.03 -2.05
C LEU A 248 -5.40 -12.01 -1.44
N GLY A 249 -4.14 -11.62 -1.31
CA GLY A 249 -3.09 -12.45 -0.71
C GLY A 249 -3.37 -12.78 0.74
N ALA A 250 -3.70 -11.79 1.56
CA ALA A 250 -4.06 -11.95 2.96
C ALA A 250 -5.26 -12.91 3.14
N ALA A 251 -6.33 -12.68 2.38
CA ALA A 251 -7.53 -13.54 2.43
C ALA A 251 -7.22 -14.98 1.97
N THR A 252 -6.40 -15.14 0.93
CA THR A 252 -5.98 -16.46 0.44
C THR A 252 -5.26 -17.23 1.54
N ARG A 253 -4.23 -16.65 2.18
CA ARG A 253 -3.49 -17.30 3.25
C ARG A 253 -4.38 -17.62 4.46
N MET A 254 -5.22 -16.69 4.90
CA MET A 254 -6.14 -16.92 6.02
C MET A 254 -7.07 -18.10 5.76
N ILE A 255 -7.63 -18.21 4.54
CA ILE A 255 -8.52 -19.32 4.16
C ILE A 255 -7.75 -20.64 4.12
N GLU A 256 -6.54 -20.66 3.55
CA GLU A 256 -5.67 -21.85 3.51
C GLU A 256 -5.37 -22.36 4.93
N GLU A 257 -4.86 -21.50 5.80
CA GLU A 257 -4.51 -21.84 7.18
C GLU A 257 -5.76 -22.26 8.00
N ALA A 258 -6.91 -21.57 7.82
CA ALA A 258 -8.13 -21.94 8.52
C ALA A 258 -8.70 -23.28 8.03
N THR A 259 -8.60 -23.58 6.73
CA THR A 259 -9.00 -24.85 6.14
C THR A 259 -8.14 -25.99 6.63
N GLU A 260 -6.83 -25.81 6.64
CA GLU A 260 -5.87 -26.80 7.16
C GLU A 260 -6.12 -27.07 8.66
N TRP A 261 -6.29 -26.02 9.45
CA TRP A 261 -6.62 -26.12 10.87
C TRP A 261 -7.92 -26.92 11.09
N ALA A 262 -8.99 -26.58 10.38
CA ALA A 262 -10.29 -27.22 10.53
C ALA A 262 -10.25 -28.70 10.09
N SER A 263 -9.47 -29.03 9.07
CA SER A 263 -9.27 -30.39 8.56
C SER A 263 -8.51 -31.30 9.55
N ASN A 264 -7.64 -30.72 10.35
CA ASN A 264 -6.79 -31.46 11.29
C ASN A 264 -7.37 -31.50 12.72
N ARG A 265 -8.29 -30.59 13.06
CA ARG A 265 -8.83 -30.45 14.41
C ARG A 265 -10.01 -31.42 14.67
N ASP A 266 -9.88 -32.27 15.66
CA ASP A 266 -10.96 -33.15 16.15
C ASP A 266 -11.79 -32.42 17.22
N ILE A 267 -13.13 -32.45 17.06
CA ILE A 267 -14.09 -31.95 18.03
C ILE A 267 -15.26 -32.93 18.14
N GLN A 268 -15.49 -33.49 19.33
CA GLN A 268 -16.60 -34.40 19.62
C GLN A 268 -16.67 -35.61 18.66
N GLY A 269 -15.52 -36.15 18.30
CA GLY A 269 -15.41 -37.35 17.46
C GLY A 269 -15.50 -37.12 15.95
N GLU A 270 -15.56 -35.88 15.50
CA GLU A 270 -15.59 -35.48 14.08
C GLU A 270 -14.52 -34.41 13.81
N LYS A 271 -14.13 -34.22 12.53
CA LYS A 271 -13.28 -33.09 12.14
C LYS A 271 -14.07 -31.77 12.23
N LEU A 272 -13.37 -30.71 12.62
CA LEU A 272 -13.99 -29.39 12.70
C LEU A 272 -14.54 -28.94 11.34
N ILE A 273 -13.90 -29.29 10.24
CA ILE A 273 -14.33 -28.95 8.87
C ILE A 273 -15.67 -29.61 8.50
N ASP A 274 -16.07 -30.70 9.15
CA ASP A 274 -17.32 -31.40 8.90
C ASP A 274 -18.53 -30.74 9.60
N LYS A 275 -18.27 -29.74 10.47
CA LYS A 275 -19.34 -28.95 11.10
C LYS A 275 -19.93 -27.95 10.12
N GLN A 276 -21.24 -27.98 9.91
CA GLN A 276 -21.96 -27.17 8.92
C GLN A 276 -21.66 -25.66 9.03
N ALA A 277 -21.57 -25.10 10.24
CA ALA A 277 -21.24 -23.69 10.44
C ALA A 277 -19.84 -23.32 9.89
N ILE A 278 -18.86 -24.21 10.06
CA ILE A 278 -17.50 -24.04 9.54
C ILE A 278 -17.47 -24.11 8.02
N GLN A 279 -18.23 -25.06 7.45
CA GLN A 279 -18.39 -25.18 6.00
C GLN A 279 -18.97 -23.89 5.40
N PHE A 280 -19.96 -23.29 6.05
CA PHE A 280 -20.55 -22.03 5.59
C PHE A 280 -19.55 -20.88 5.65
N TYR A 281 -18.76 -20.74 6.73
CA TYR A 281 -17.72 -19.73 6.83
C TYR A 281 -16.67 -19.85 5.71
N LEU A 282 -16.21 -21.07 5.43
CA LEU A 282 -15.25 -21.33 4.37
C LEU A 282 -15.85 -21.09 2.98
N ALA A 283 -17.08 -21.56 2.73
CA ALA A 283 -17.75 -21.38 1.44
C ALA A 283 -17.99 -19.90 1.10
N ASP A 284 -18.47 -19.12 2.08
CA ASP A 284 -18.66 -17.67 1.92
C ASP A 284 -17.33 -16.97 1.64
N SER A 285 -16.28 -17.32 2.41
CA SER A 285 -14.96 -16.70 2.30
C SER A 285 -14.33 -16.96 0.92
N VAL A 286 -14.42 -18.20 0.42
CA VAL A 286 -13.92 -18.58 -0.91
C VAL A 286 -14.70 -17.88 -2.03
N THR A 287 -16.02 -17.77 -1.88
CA THR A 287 -16.90 -17.12 -2.87
C THR A 287 -16.57 -15.61 -2.97
N GLU A 288 -16.44 -14.93 -1.85
CA GLU A 288 -16.10 -13.51 -1.79
C GLU A 288 -14.67 -13.25 -2.30
N LEU A 289 -13.72 -14.12 -1.99
CA LEU A 289 -12.34 -14.04 -2.52
C LEU A 289 -12.34 -14.18 -4.05
N TRP A 290 -13.09 -15.13 -4.60
CA TRP A 290 -13.16 -15.31 -6.05
C TRP A 290 -13.75 -14.10 -6.75
N ALA A 291 -14.86 -13.56 -6.26
CA ALA A 291 -15.44 -12.32 -6.79
C ALA A 291 -14.43 -11.15 -6.74
N SER A 292 -13.70 -11.02 -5.63
CA SER A 292 -12.66 -10.01 -5.45
C SER A 292 -11.54 -10.15 -6.48
N LYS A 293 -11.05 -11.38 -6.72
CA LYS A 293 -10.01 -11.66 -7.72
C LYS A 293 -10.44 -11.22 -9.12
N LEU A 294 -11.65 -11.60 -9.55
CA LEU A 294 -12.17 -11.20 -10.86
C LEU A 294 -12.24 -9.67 -11.01
N MET A 295 -12.68 -8.96 -9.97
CA MET A 295 -12.75 -7.50 -10.00
C MET A 295 -11.36 -6.84 -10.07
N VAL A 296 -10.39 -7.32 -9.29
CA VAL A 296 -9.05 -6.72 -9.23
C VAL A 296 -8.29 -6.94 -10.55
N TYR A 297 -8.34 -8.15 -11.09
CA TYR A 297 -7.64 -8.44 -12.35
C TYR A 297 -8.30 -7.74 -13.55
N GLU A 298 -9.63 -7.61 -13.57
CA GLU A 298 -10.31 -6.79 -14.60
C GLU A 298 -9.91 -5.32 -14.52
N ALA A 299 -9.79 -4.77 -13.31
CA ALA A 299 -9.35 -3.38 -13.15
C ALA A 299 -7.87 -3.19 -13.52
N ALA A 300 -7.01 -4.18 -13.30
CA ALA A 300 -5.61 -4.17 -13.73
C ALA A 300 -5.50 -4.26 -15.28
N GLU A 301 -6.27 -5.15 -15.92
CA GLU A 301 -6.34 -5.23 -17.38
C GLU A 301 -6.86 -3.92 -18.01
N ALA A 302 -7.86 -3.28 -17.38
CA ALA A 302 -8.37 -1.98 -17.81
C ALA A 302 -7.29 -0.87 -17.70
N HIS A 303 -6.41 -0.95 -16.70
CA HIS A 303 -5.25 -0.07 -16.57
C HIS A 303 -4.26 -0.29 -17.72
N ASP A 304 -3.90 -1.54 -17.99
CA ASP A 304 -2.91 -1.91 -19.02
C ASP A 304 -3.41 -1.64 -20.47
N ASN A 305 -4.71 -1.56 -20.65
CA ASN A 305 -5.34 -1.24 -21.93
C ASN A 305 -5.60 0.26 -22.15
N ASP A 306 -5.07 1.15 -21.29
CA ASP A 306 -5.27 2.60 -21.35
C ASP A 306 -6.76 3.00 -21.37
N ASP A 307 -7.60 2.32 -20.61
CA ASP A 307 -9.02 2.68 -20.45
C ASP A 307 -9.16 4.14 -19.98
N ASP A 308 -10.31 4.76 -20.26
CA ASP A 308 -10.59 6.13 -19.80
C ASP A 308 -10.28 6.30 -18.31
N LEU A 309 -9.31 7.18 -17.99
CA LEU A 309 -8.80 7.43 -16.64
C LEU A 309 -9.89 7.70 -15.59
N LYS A 310 -11.03 8.26 -15.99
CA LYS A 310 -12.15 8.54 -15.07
C LYS A 310 -12.93 7.28 -14.73
N SER A 311 -13.10 6.38 -15.70
CA SER A 311 -13.68 5.06 -15.49
C SER A 311 -12.73 4.22 -14.61
N LEU A 312 -11.46 4.18 -14.97
CA LEU A 312 -10.42 3.50 -14.20
C LEU A 312 -10.37 3.96 -12.74
N HIS A 313 -10.45 5.28 -12.48
CA HIS A 313 -10.48 5.81 -11.11
C HIS A 313 -11.69 5.30 -10.30
N ALA A 314 -12.85 5.15 -10.94
CA ALA A 314 -14.02 4.54 -10.30
C ALA A 314 -13.84 3.04 -10.06
N LYS A 315 -13.30 2.29 -11.04
CA LYS A 315 -12.97 0.86 -10.90
C LYS A 315 -11.97 0.62 -9.76
N CYS A 316 -10.88 1.39 -9.68
CA CYS A 316 -9.92 1.33 -8.56
C CYS A 316 -10.60 1.58 -7.20
N SER A 317 -11.56 2.50 -7.14
CA SER A 317 -12.33 2.73 -5.92
C SER A 317 -13.25 1.55 -5.57
N MET A 318 -13.88 0.91 -6.57
CA MET A 318 -14.73 -0.26 -6.36
C MET A 318 -13.93 -1.46 -5.85
N VAL A 319 -12.78 -1.74 -6.46
CA VAL A 319 -11.95 -2.89 -6.05
C VAL A 319 -11.37 -2.68 -4.66
N LYS A 320 -10.85 -1.49 -4.34
CA LYS A 320 -10.37 -1.17 -3.00
C LYS A 320 -11.47 -1.34 -1.96
N LEU A 321 -12.64 -0.77 -2.19
CA LEU A 321 -13.79 -0.89 -1.29
C LEU A 321 -14.16 -2.36 -1.07
N TYR A 322 -14.38 -3.11 -2.15
CA TYR A 322 -14.90 -4.47 -2.04
C TYR A 322 -13.89 -5.42 -1.38
N THR A 323 -12.61 -5.36 -1.77
CA THR A 323 -11.57 -6.27 -1.27
C THR A 323 -11.22 -6.02 0.19
N THR A 324 -11.15 -4.76 0.64
CA THR A 324 -10.86 -4.46 2.04
C THR A 324 -12.00 -4.86 2.96
N GLU A 325 -13.26 -4.67 2.54
CA GLU A 325 -14.41 -5.15 3.28
C GLU A 325 -14.48 -6.70 3.29
N MET A 326 -14.17 -7.35 2.18
CA MET A 326 -14.05 -8.80 2.07
C MET A 326 -13.00 -9.35 3.01
N ALA A 327 -11.76 -8.81 2.97
CA ALA A 327 -10.66 -9.29 3.80
C ALA A 327 -10.98 -9.22 5.31
N ASN A 328 -11.68 -8.16 5.75
CA ASN A 328 -12.14 -8.05 7.14
C ASN A 328 -13.16 -9.14 7.51
N ARG A 329 -14.13 -9.45 6.63
CA ARG A 329 -15.08 -10.55 6.88
C ARG A 329 -14.41 -11.92 6.89
N VAL A 330 -13.45 -12.14 5.98
CA VAL A 330 -12.65 -13.38 5.93
C VAL A 330 -11.81 -13.52 7.21
N ALA A 331 -11.16 -12.45 7.65
CA ALA A 331 -10.36 -12.47 8.88
C ALA A 331 -11.20 -12.84 10.11
N ASP A 332 -12.38 -12.25 10.26
CA ASP A 332 -13.30 -12.57 11.35
C ASP A 332 -13.72 -14.04 11.34
N ARG A 333 -14.14 -14.58 10.18
CA ARG A 333 -14.52 -15.99 10.03
C ARG A 333 -13.36 -16.94 10.30
N CYS A 334 -12.16 -16.65 9.76
CA CYS A 334 -10.98 -17.48 9.95
C CYS A 334 -10.53 -17.50 11.41
N LEU A 335 -10.54 -16.34 12.08
CA LEU A 335 -10.26 -16.24 13.51
C LEU A 335 -11.24 -17.09 14.34
N GLN A 336 -12.53 -17.03 14.00
CA GLN A 336 -13.56 -17.82 14.66
C GLN A 336 -13.36 -19.33 14.45
N ILE A 337 -12.92 -19.77 13.26
CA ILE A 337 -12.61 -21.18 12.96
C ILE A 337 -11.43 -21.66 13.82
N TRP A 338 -10.42 -20.85 14.00
CA TRP A 338 -9.27 -21.17 14.86
C TRP A 338 -9.63 -21.23 16.35
N GLY A 339 -10.70 -20.53 16.77
CA GLY A 339 -11.16 -20.47 18.15
C GLY A 339 -10.11 -19.82 19.08
N GLY A 340 -10.01 -20.30 20.34
CA GLY A 340 -9.10 -19.70 21.32
C GLY A 340 -7.62 -19.67 20.89
N ARG A 341 -7.17 -20.60 20.04
CA ARG A 341 -5.82 -20.55 19.46
C ARG A 341 -5.65 -19.45 18.43
N GLY A 342 -6.71 -19.12 17.69
CA GLY A 342 -6.74 -18.02 16.75
C GLY A 342 -6.51 -16.65 17.42
N TYR A 343 -6.79 -16.53 18.72
CA TYR A 343 -6.63 -15.27 19.47
C TYR A 343 -5.21 -15.06 20.03
N ARG A 344 -4.25 -15.83 19.57
CA ARG A 344 -2.83 -15.72 19.94
C ARG A 344 -2.03 -15.03 18.87
N ARG A 345 -1.21 -14.06 19.25
CA ARG A 345 -0.38 -13.25 18.32
C ARG A 345 0.65 -14.05 17.53
N ASP A 346 0.95 -15.30 17.92
CA ASP A 346 1.91 -16.17 17.26
C ASP A 346 1.40 -16.88 15.99
N ASN A 347 0.16 -16.54 15.53
CA ASN A 347 -0.37 -17.05 14.25
C ASN A 347 -0.75 -15.92 13.31
N ALA A 348 -0.71 -16.17 11.99
CA ALA A 348 -0.94 -15.18 10.97
C ALA A 348 -2.41 -14.70 10.94
N VAL A 349 -3.38 -15.56 11.26
CA VAL A 349 -4.80 -15.21 11.21
C VAL A 349 -5.12 -14.10 12.20
N GLU A 350 -4.55 -14.17 13.42
CA GLU A 350 -4.72 -13.12 14.43
C GLU A 350 -4.09 -11.80 13.98
N ARG A 351 -2.87 -11.86 13.45
CA ARG A 351 -2.18 -10.67 12.96
C ARG A 351 -2.96 -10.00 11.83
N PHE A 352 -3.40 -10.77 10.83
CA PHE A 352 -4.25 -10.25 9.76
C PHE A 352 -5.56 -9.68 10.28
N PHE A 353 -6.21 -10.28 11.28
CA PHE A 353 -7.45 -9.74 11.86
C PHE A 353 -7.27 -8.29 12.36
N ARG A 354 -6.11 -7.95 12.95
CA ARG A 354 -5.80 -6.58 13.36
C ARG A 354 -5.35 -5.70 12.18
N GLU A 355 -4.53 -6.25 11.30
CA GLU A 355 -3.87 -5.51 10.21
C GLU A 355 -4.84 -5.09 9.12
N VAL A 356 -5.65 -6.02 8.58
CA VAL A 356 -6.56 -5.70 7.47
C VAL A 356 -7.65 -4.70 7.86
N ARG A 357 -7.80 -4.40 9.14
CA ARG A 357 -8.80 -3.43 9.61
C ARG A 357 -8.47 -2.01 9.15
N VAL A 358 -7.21 -1.64 9.08
CA VAL A 358 -6.80 -0.31 8.66
C VAL A 358 -6.98 -0.08 7.15
N ASP A 359 -6.96 -1.15 6.34
CA ASP A 359 -7.16 -1.04 4.89
C ASP A 359 -8.55 -0.49 4.50
N ARG A 360 -9.52 -0.53 5.40
CA ARG A 360 -10.82 0.16 5.25
C ARG A 360 -10.76 1.66 5.55
N ILE A 361 -9.63 2.16 6.08
CA ILE A 361 -9.46 3.53 6.58
C ILE A 361 -8.52 4.32 5.67
N TRP A 362 -7.27 3.86 5.50
CA TRP A 362 -6.25 4.57 4.76
C TRP A 362 -6.49 4.56 3.24
N GLU A 363 -5.77 5.39 2.50
CA GLU A 363 -5.88 5.61 1.04
C GLU A 363 -7.32 5.96 0.59
N GLY A 364 -8.01 6.67 1.47
CA GLY A 364 -9.43 6.98 1.38
C GLY A 364 -10.31 5.90 1.98
N SER A 365 -11.04 6.26 3.04
CA SER A 365 -11.90 5.31 3.76
C SER A 365 -12.97 4.68 2.86
N SER A 366 -13.58 3.59 3.34
CA SER A 366 -14.70 2.93 2.65
C SER A 366 -15.81 3.91 2.28
N GLU A 367 -16.05 4.94 3.08
CA GLU A 367 -17.01 6.01 2.84
C GLU A 367 -16.58 6.91 1.68
N ILE A 368 -15.31 7.29 1.64
CA ILE A 368 -14.73 8.08 0.53
C ILE A 368 -14.80 7.29 -0.78
N GLN A 369 -14.47 5.99 -0.77
CA GLN A 369 -14.61 5.17 -1.98
C GLN A 369 -16.06 5.16 -2.49
N ARG A 370 -17.05 5.00 -1.59
CA ARG A 370 -18.47 5.07 -1.96
C ARG A 370 -18.85 6.42 -2.56
N MET A 371 -18.32 7.51 -2.01
CA MET A 371 -18.55 8.86 -2.56
C MET A 371 -17.96 9.01 -3.96
N VAL A 372 -16.74 8.52 -4.21
CA VAL A 372 -16.09 8.54 -5.54
C VAL A 372 -16.94 7.77 -6.55
N ILE A 373 -17.35 6.55 -6.21
CA ILE A 373 -18.18 5.68 -7.06
C ILE A 373 -19.54 6.36 -7.37
N ALA A 374 -20.22 6.86 -6.34
CA ALA A 374 -21.52 7.52 -6.51
C ALA A 374 -21.43 8.80 -7.36
N ARG A 375 -20.36 9.60 -7.20
CA ARG A 375 -20.09 10.78 -8.04
C ARG A 375 -19.86 10.39 -9.51
N ALA A 376 -19.08 9.32 -9.75
CA ALA A 376 -18.84 8.81 -11.10
C ALA A 376 -20.15 8.33 -11.73
N LEU A 377 -20.95 7.52 -11.03
CA LEU A 377 -22.25 7.04 -11.49
C LEU A 377 -23.21 8.21 -11.83
N LYS A 378 -23.29 9.22 -10.96
CA LYS A 378 -24.12 10.41 -11.21
C LYS A 378 -23.71 11.17 -12.46
N LYS A 379 -22.40 11.30 -12.73
CA LYS A 379 -21.89 12.08 -13.86
C LYS A 379 -21.94 11.34 -15.19
N ARG A 380 -21.80 10.01 -15.20
CA ARG A 380 -21.50 9.19 -16.39
C ARG A 380 -22.54 8.10 -16.66
N GLY A 381 -23.38 7.76 -15.67
CA GLY A 381 -24.27 6.59 -15.74
C GLY A 381 -23.50 5.26 -15.74
N LEU A 382 -24.20 4.14 -15.74
CA LEU A 382 -23.58 2.79 -15.72
C LEU A 382 -22.67 2.51 -16.93
N LYS A 383 -22.97 3.09 -18.09
CA LYS A 383 -22.18 2.87 -19.32
C LYS A 383 -20.80 3.54 -19.28
N GLY A 384 -20.57 4.46 -18.38
CA GLY A 384 -19.30 5.19 -18.26
C GLY A 384 -18.52 4.84 -16.99
N MET A 385 -18.88 3.70 -16.37
CA MET A 385 -18.22 3.17 -15.17
C MET A 385 -17.19 2.12 -15.52
#